data_bf7d5bdd529122a274bf718f0bca8e99
#
_entry.id   bf7d5bdd529122a274bf718f0bca8e99
#
_cell.length_a   1.000
_cell.length_b   1.000
_cell.length_c   1.000
_cell.angle_alpha   90.00
_cell.angle_beta   90.00
_cell.angle_gamma   90.00
#
_symmetry.space_group_name_H-M   'P 1'
#
loop_
_entity.id
_entity.type
_entity.pdbx_description
1 polymer ?
#
loop_
_entity_poly.entity_id
_entity_poly.type
_entity_poly.pdbx_seq_one_letter_code
_entity_poly.pdbx_strand_id
1 'polypeptide(L)'
;MKPSIVAKLEALQERHEEVQALLGDAATIADQDRFRALSREYAQLSDVSRCFLLWQQVQEDIETAQVLLDDPEMRDMAQEELNDAKQKSEQLEQELQVMLLPKDPDDERNAFVEVRAGTGGDEAALFAGDLFRMYSRYAESRRWRVEIMSASDGEHGGYKEVIAKISGDGVYGRLKFESGGHRVQRVPATESQGRIHTSACTVAVMPELPEAELPDINPADLRIDTFRSSGAGGQHVNTTDSAIRITHLPTGIVVECQDERSQHKNKAKALSVLGARIHAAEMAKRQQAEASTRRNLLGSGDRSDRNRTYNFPQGRVTDHRINLTVYRLDEVMEGKLDMLIEPIVQEYQADQLAALSEQE
;
A
#
# COMPACT_ATOMS: atom_id res chain seq x y z
N MET A 1 18.26 -22.56 10.09
CA MET A 1 18.14 -21.07 10.07
C MET A 1 19.47 -20.40 10.43
N LYS A 2 19.79 -19.18 9.90
CA LYS A 2 21.02 -18.43 10.27
C LYS A 2 20.92 -17.92 11.73
N PRO A 3 22.04 -17.93 12.51
CA PRO A 3 22.01 -17.46 13.91
C PRO A 3 21.53 -16.01 14.09
N SER A 4 21.83 -15.13 13.13
CA SER A 4 21.38 -13.73 13.15
C SER A 4 19.86 -13.61 13.06
N ILE A 5 19.21 -14.48 12.29
CA ILE A 5 17.76 -14.53 12.16
C ILE A 5 17.13 -15.05 13.46
N VAL A 6 17.70 -16.09 14.05
CA VAL A 6 17.24 -16.64 15.33
C VAL A 6 17.30 -15.57 16.42
N ALA A 7 18.40 -14.83 16.54
CA ALA A 7 18.54 -13.74 17.51
C ALA A 7 17.49 -12.62 17.31
N LYS A 8 17.15 -12.29 16.05
CA LYS A 8 16.08 -11.33 15.77
C LYS A 8 14.70 -11.86 16.21
N LEU A 9 14.43 -13.15 15.96
CA LEU A 9 13.17 -13.78 16.36
C LEU A 9 13.04 -13.89 17.88
N GLU A 10 14.11 -14.19 18.59
CA GLU A 10 14.16 -14.19 20.06
C GLU A 10 13.83 -12.79 20.60
N ALA A 11 14.45 -11.74 20.06
CA ALA A 11 14.15 -10.36 20.45
C ALA A 11 12.68 -9.97 20.17
N LEU A 12 12.09 -10.43 19.07
CA LEU A 12 10.67 -10.20 18.76
C LEU A 12 9.76 -10.97 19.73
N GLN A 13 10.12 -12.17 20.13
CA GLN A 13 9.40 -12.95 21.15
C GLN A 13 9.44 -12.26 22.50
N GLU A 14 10.61 -11.83 22.97
CA GLU A 14 10.75 -11.05 24.22
C GLU A 14 9.89 -9.78 24.16
N ARG A 15 9.91 -9.08 23.02
CA ARG A 15 9.08 -7.89 22.83
C ARG A 15 7.57 -8.21 22.85
N HIS A 16 7.15 -9.33 22.29
CA HIS A 16 5.75 -9.77 22.34
C HIS A 16 5.30 -10.02 23.79
N GLU A 17 6.13 -10.68 24.61
CA GLU A 17 5.84 -10.92 26.03
C GLU A 17 5.78 -9.61 26.83
N GLU A 18 6.71 -8.67 26.56
CA GLU A 18 6.70 -7.34 27.16
C GLU A 18 5.42 -6.57 26.84
N VAL A 19 5.03 -6.54 25.54
CA VAL A 19 3.80 -5.87 25.10
C VAL A 19 2.57 -6.52 25.73
N GLN A 20 2.54 -7.83 25.84
CA GLN A 20 1.46 -8.56 26.52
C GLN A 20 1.35 -8.15 28.01
N ALA A 21 2.47 -8.03 28.69
CA ALA A 21 2.50 -7.58 30.09
C ALA A 21 2.03 -6.12 30.22
N LEU A 22 2.48 -5.23 29.32
CA LEU A 22 2.08 -3.82 29.29
C LEU A 22 0.59 -3.63 29.03
N LEU A 23 -0.04 -4.48 28.19
CA LEU A 23 -1.49 -4.45 27.94
C LEU A 23 -2.32 -4.84 29.16
N GLY A 24 -1.73 -5.60 30.09
CA GLY A 24 -2.34 -5.94 31.39
C GLY A 24 -2.18 -4.85 32.46
N ASP A 25 -1.35 -3.83 32.23
CA ASP A 25 -1.10 -2.78 33.20
C ASP A 25 -2.22 -1.74 33.26
N ALA A 26 -2.68 -1.40 34.47
CA ALA A 26 -3.77 -0.45 34.70
C ALA A 26 -3.47 0.96 34.16
N ALA A 27 -2.21 1.40 34.18
CA ALA A 27 -1.81 2.69 33.66
C ALA A 27 -1.91 2.74 32.12
N THR A 28 -1.59 1.64 31.44
CA THR A 28 -1.74 1.50 29.98
C THR A 28 -3.20 1.44 29.56
N ILE A 29 -4.06 0.74 30.33
CA ILE A 29 -5.50 0.64 30.05
C ILE A 29 -6.17 2.02 30.19
N ALA A 30 -5.70 2.88 31.08
CA ALA A 30 -6.21 4.23 31.27
C ALA A 30 -5.85 5.20 30.09
N ASP A 31 -4.79 4.91 29.34
CA ASP A 31 -4.34 5.67 28.18
C ASP A 31 -4.79 4.97 26.88
N GLN A 32 -5.89 5.44 26.30
CA GLN A 32 -6.49 4.82 25.10
C GLN A 32 -5.57 4.80 23.88
N ASP A 33 -4.76 5.84 23.70
CA ASP A 33 -3.89 5.92 22.50
C ASP A 33 -2.72 4.96 22.63
N ARG A 34 -2.12 4.89 23.82
CA ARG A 34 -1.08 3.93 24.16
C ARG A 34 -1.59 2.48 24.08
N PHE A 35 -2.78 2.23 24.62
CA PHE A 35 -3.42 0.90 24.55
C PHE A 35 -3.68 0.46 23.12
N ARG A 36 -4.17 1.35 22.24
CA ARG A 36 -4.38 1.04 20.82
C ARG A 36 -3.07 0.76 20.08
N ALA A 37 -2.02 1.55 20.37
CA ALA A 37 -0.71 1.34 19.74
C ALA A 37 -0.13 -0.02 20.12
N LEU A 38 -0.12 -0.35 21.43
CA LEU A 38 0.35 -1.64 21.94
C LEU A 38 -0.51 -2.83 21.45
N SER A 39 -1.83 -2.66 21.34
CA SER A 39 -2.71 -3.71 20.80
C SER A 39 -2.41 -4.03 19.34
N ARG A 40 -2.07 -3.03 18.53
CA ARG A 40 -1.64 -3.25 17.14
C ARG A 40 -0.28 -3.95 17.09
N GLU A 41 0.67 -3.49 17.89
CA GLU A 41 1.99 -4.12 18.00
C GLU A 41 1.88 -5.59 18.44
N TYR A 42 1.06 -5.88 19.45
CA TYR A 42 0.75 -7.24 19.91
C TYR A 42 0.22 -8.12 18.77
N ALA A 43 -0.78 -7.63 18.03
CA ALA A 43 -1.36 -8.37 16.90
C ALA A 43 -0.32 -8.66 15.81
N GLN A 44 0.56 -7.71 15.50
CA GLN A 44 1.63 -7.87 14.51
C GLN A 44 2.69 -8.90 14.94
N LEU A 45 3.03 -8.92 16.23
CA LEU A 45 4.05 -9.83 16.78
C LEU A 45 3.51 -11.24 17.04
N SER A 46 2.21 -11.40 17.29
CA SER A 46 1.59 -12.66 17.70
C SER A 46 1.79 -13.78 16.69
N ASP A 47 1.67 -13.50 15.38
CA ASP A 47 1.82 -14.52 14.35
C ASP A 47 3.28 -14.98 14.22
N VAL A 48 4.22 -14.04 14.26
CA VAL A 48 5.66 -14.34 14.21
C VAL A 48 6.08 -15.14 15.44
N SER A 49 5.67 -14.71 16.64
CA SER A 49 5.98 -15.40 17.91
C SER A 49 5.43 -16.82 17.93
N ARG A 50 4.17 -17.01 17.49
CA ARG A 50 3.56 -18.34 17.41
C ARG A 50 4.31 -19.27 16.42
N CYS A 51 4.65 -18.77 15.24
CA CYS A 51 5.38 -19.53 14.25
C CYS A 51 6.81 -19.90 14.75
N PHE A 52 7.46 -18.97 15.45
CA PHE A 52 8.79 -19.21 16.02
C PHE A 52 8.76 -20.26 17.15
N LEU A 53 7.79 -20.22 18.03
CA LEU A 53 7.58 -21.24 19.07
C LEU A 53 7.35 -22.64 18.45
N LEU A 54 6.57 -22.73 17.37
CA LEU A 54 6.39 -23.99 16.66
C LEU A 54 7.69 -24.49 16.03
N TRP A 55 8.50 -23.58 15.47
CA TRP A 55 9.80 -23.94 14.92
C TRP A 55 10.76 -24.44 16.02
N GLN A 56 10.81 -23.80 17.19
CA GLN A 56 11.61 -24.24 18.34
C GLN A 56 11.19 -25.65 18.76
N GLN A 57 9.89 -25.91 18.89
CA GLN A 57 9.39 -27.25 19.22
C GLN A 57 9.82 -28.30 18.20
N VAL A 58 9.76 -27.97 16.90
CA VAL A 58 10.21 -28.88 15.84
C VAL A 58 11.73 -29.13 15.91
N GLN A 59 12.54 -28.15 16.35
CA GLN A 59 13.98 -28.37 16.57
C GLN A 59 14.21 -29.36 17.74
N GLU A 60 13.45 -29.27 18.83
CA GLU A 60 13.50 -30.23 19.95
C GLU A 60 13.07 -31.64 19.50
N ASP A 61 12.02 -31.72 18.64
CA ASP A 61 11.57 -32.99 18.07
C ASP A 61 12.65 -33.62 17.19
N ILE A 62 13.40 -32.84 16.40
CA ILE A 62 14.53 -33.28 15.57
C ILE A 62 15.64 -33.82 16.46
N GLU A 63 16.03 -33.11 17.52
CA GLU A 63 17.06 -33.55 18.46
C GLU A 63 16.65 -34.85 19.14
N THR A 64 15.41 -34.97 19.57
CA THR A 64 14.87 -36.17 20.21
C THR A 64 14.88 -37.36 19.24
N ALA A 65 14.40 -37.17 18.01
CA ALA A 65 14.43 -38.23 16.99
C ALA A 65 15.85 -38.67 16.64
N GLN A 66 16.84 -37.73 16.62
CA GLN A 66 18.25 -38.08 16.40
C GLN A 66 18.81 -38.99 17.50
N VAL A 67 18.47 -38.72 18.78
CA VAL A 67 18.90 -39.56 19.90
C VAL A 67 18.28 -40.96 19.81
N LEU A 68 17.00 -41.07 19.38
CA LEU A 68 16.28 -42.35 19.23
C LEU A 68 16.81 -43.21 18.07
N LEU A 69 17.52 -42.64 17.08
CA LEU A 69 18.15 -43.39 16.00
C LEU A 69 19.24 -44.36 16.47
N ASP A 70 19.82 -44.14 17.64
CA ASP A 70 20.86 -45.02 18.25
C ASP A 70 20.23 -46.27 18.85
N ASP A 71 18.90 -46.28 19.09
CA ASP A 71 18.17 -47.47 19.58
C ASP A 71 17.73 -48.35 18.39
N PRO A 72 18.19 -49.61 18.30
CA PRO A 72 17.83 -50.50 17.19
C PRO A 72 16.30 -50.79 17.08
N GLU A 73 15.57 -50.76 18.20
CA GLU A 73 14.13 -51.05 18.24
C GLU A 73 13.30 -49.87 17.77
N MET A 74 13.81 -48.67 17.92
CA MET A 74 13.10 -47.43 17.57
C MET A 74 13.55 -46.77 16.25
N ARG A 75 14.61 -47.31 15.64
CA ARG A 75 15.30 -46.67 14.51
C ARG A 75 14.40 -46.34 13.33
N ASP A 76 13.53 -47.28 12.90
CA ASP A 76 12.73 -47.07 11.72
C ASP A 76 11.67 -45.96 11.97
N MET A 77 11.02 -45.94 13.14
CA MET A 77 10.06 -44.94 13.54
C MET A 77 10.75 -43.57 13.74
N ALA A 78 11.90 -43.54 14.40
CA ALA A 78 12.68 -42.33 14.59
C ALA A 78 13.15 -41.70 13.25
N GLN A 79 13.47 -42.54 12.25
CA GLN A 79 13.86 -42.06 10.92
C GLN A 79 12.67 -41.40 10.20
N GLU A 80 11.47 -41.96 10.31
CA GLU A 80 10.25 -41.36 9.73
C GLU A 80 9.91 -40.03 10.41
N GLU A 81 9.89 -39.99 11.75
CA GLU A 81 9.67 -38.77 12.52
C GLU A 81 10.72 -37.69 12.22
N LEU A 82 12.00 -38.05 12.07
CA LEU A 82 13.05 -37.13 11.71
C LEU A 82 12.85 -36.49 10.33
N ASN A 83 12.40 -37.28 9.36
CA ASN A 83 12.13 -36.77 8.01
C ASN A 83 10.96 -35.79 8.01
N ASP A 84 9.87 -36.14 8.70
CA ASP A 84 8.69 -35.26 8.82
C ASP A 84 9.02 -33.98 9.58
N ALA A 85 9.75 -34.07 10.68
CA ALA A 85 10.18 -32.91 11.45
C ALA A 85 11.11 -31.97 10.64
N LYS A 86 12.04 -32.53 9.85
CA LYS A 86 12.90 -31.72 8.96
C LYS A 86 12.09 -31.00 7.91
N GLN A 87 11.14 -31.67 7.25
CA GLN A 87 10.30 -31.03 6.25
C GLN A 87 9.46 -29.89 6.86
N LYS A 88 8.91 -30.13 8.05
CA LYS A 88 8.15 -29.10 8.78
C LYS A 88 9.04 -27.92 9.22
N SER A 89 10.28 -28.19 9.65
CA SER A 89 11.27 -27.15 9.98
C SER A 89 11.56 -26.26 8.77
N GLU A 90 11.78 -26.85 7.59
CA GLU A 90 12.06 -26.08 6.36
C GLU A 90 10.86 -25.19 5.99
N GLN A 91 9.63 -25.69 6.11
CA GLN A 91 8.42 -24.90 5.85
C GLN A 91 8.30 -23.71 6.83
N LEU A 92 8.48 -23.96 8.14
CA LEU A 92 8.41 -22.91 9.15
C LEU A 92 9.53 -21.88 9.01
N GLU A 93 10.73 -22.30 8.58
CA GLU A 93 11.82 -21.38 8.28
C GLU A 93 11.50 -20.43 7.14
N GLN A 94 10.87 -20.94 6.07
CA GLN A 94 10.42 -20.10 4.95
C GLN A 94 9.33 -19.13 5.39
N GLU A 95 8.33 -19.60 6.15
CA GLU A 95 7.28 -18.74 6.70
C GLU A 95 7.84 -17.62 7.59
N LEU A 96 8.75 -17.95 8.49
CA LEU A 96 9.40 -16.99 9.38
C LEU A 96 10.22 -15.95 8.60
N GLN A 97 10.96 -16.38 7.57
CA GLN A 97 11.70 -15.44 6.73
C GLN A 97 10.79 -14.45 6.03
N VAL A 98 9.65 -14.92 5.50
CA VAL A 98 8.64 -14.06 4.88
C VAL A 98 8.02 -13.09 5.90
N MET A 99 7.73 -13.55 7.12
CA MET A 99 7.18 -12.70 8.19
C MET A 99 8.16 -11.61 8.66
N LEU A 100 9.47 -11.83 8.50
CA LEU A 100 10.51 -10.86 8.86
C LEU A 100 10.77 -9.81 7.76
N LEU A 101 10.18 -9.98 6.56
CA LEU A 101 10.29 -8.96 5.52
C LEU A 101 9.66 -7.64 5.99
N PRO A 102 10.25 -6.51 5.62
CA PRO A 102 9.68 -5.21 5.93
C PRO A 102 8.30 -5.12 5.28
N LYS A 103 7.25 -5.03 6.10
CA LYS A 103 5.89 -4.82 5.63
C LYS A 103 5.77 -3.38 5.12
N ASP A 104 5.22 -3.21 3.93
CA ASP A 104 4.84 -1.91 3.42
C ASP A 104 3.70 -1.37 4.31
N PRO A 105 3.86 -0.21 4.97
CA PRO A 105 2.83 0.35 5.86
C PRO A 105 1.52 0.66 5.13
N ASP A 106 1.56 0.75 3.81
CA ASP A 106 0.39 1.01 2.99
C ASP A 106 -0.41 -0.27 2.64
N ASP A 107 0.16 -1.48 2.85
CA ASP A 107 -0.48 -2.75 2.48
C ASP A 107 -1.85 -2.96 3.12
N GLU A 108 -2.04 -2.52 4.36
CA GLU A 108 -3.31 -2.63 5.09
C GLU A 108 -4.34 -1.54 4.74
N ARG A 109 -3.98 -0.61 3.87
CA ARG A 109 -4.85 0.51 3.49
C ARG A 109 -5.89 0.11 2.46
N ASN A 110 -6.96 0.90 2.43
CA ASN A 110 -7.87 0.92 1.30
C ASN A 110 -7.13 1.39 0.04
N ALA A 111 -7.66 1.05 -1.13
CA ALA A 111 -7.05 1.43 -2.39
C ALA A 111 -8.04 2.13 -3.33
N PHE A 112 -7.51 3.05 -4.12
CA PHE A 112 -8.17 3.55 -5.32
C PHE A 112 -7.68 2.73 -6.51
N VAL A 113 -8.63 2.14 -7.23
CA VAL A 113 -8.38 1.41 -8.47
C VAL A 113 -8.90 2.25 -9.62
N GLU A 114 -8.02 2.64 -10.50
CA GLU A 114 -8.31 3.35 -11.73
C GLU A 114 -8.09 2.41 -12.90
N VAL A 115 -9.11 2.26 -13.74
CA VAL A 115 -9.03 1.52 -14.99
C VAL A 115 -9.31 2.48 -16.15
N ARG A 116 -8.40 2.55 -17.10
CA ARG A 116 -8.45 3.48 -18.23
C ARG A 116 -8.33 2.73 -19.55
N ALA A 117 -9.20 3.02 -20.49
CA ALA A 117 -9.06 2.56 -21.87
C ALA A 117 -7.81 3.20 -22.50
N GLY A 118 -6.95 2.35 -23.05
CA GLY A 118 -5.76 2.75 -23.79
C GLY A 118 -5.97 2.61 -25.31
N THR A 119 -4.99 2.05 -25.99
CA THR A 119 -5.05 1.84 -27.45
C THR A 119 -6.08 0.78 -27.82
N GLY A 120 -7.05 1.11 -28.66
CA GLY A 120 -8.06 0.15 -29.15
C GLY A 120 -9.47 0.69 -29.32
N GLY A 121 -9.68 1.99 -29.04
CA GLY A 121 -11.00 2.63 -29.21
C GLY A 121 -12.09 1.98 -28.33
N ASP A 122 -13.25 1.70 -28.92
CA ASP A 122 -14.42 1.14 -28.20
C ASP A 122 -14.13 -0.21 -27.55
N GLU A 123 -13.32 -1.04 -28.20
CA GLU A 123 -12.92 -2.33 -27.62
C GLU A 123 -12.08 -2.19 -26.34
N ALA A 124 -11.23 -1.17 -26.27
CA ALA A 124 -10.49 -0.87 -25.06
C ALA A 124 -11.45 -0.39 -23.93
N ALA A 125 -12.50 0.39 -24.27
CA ALA A 125 -13.49 0.81 -23.29
C ALA A 125 -14.34 -0.37 -22.78
N LEU A 126 -14.74 -1.29 -23.66
CA LEU A 126 -15.44 -2.52 -23.27
C LEU A 126 -14.56 -3.39 -22.37
N PHE A 127 -13.29 -3.55 -22.70
CA PHE A 127 -12.36 -4.32 -21.88
C PHE A 127 -12.07 -3.66 -20.53
N ALA A 128 -12.02 -2.32 -20.45
CA ALA A 128 -11.95 -1.60 -19.18
C ALA A 128 -13.15 -1.91 -18.28
N GLY A 129 -14.35 -2.02 -18.86
CA GLY A 129 -15.55 -2.47 -18.14
C GLY A 129 -15.42 -3.92 -17.64
N ASP A 130 -14.87 -4.82 -18.46
CA ASP A 130 -14.64 -6.22 -18.07
C ASP A 130 -13.63 -6.33 -16.94
N LEU A 131 -12.51 -5.58 -17.00
CA LEU A 131 -11.52 -5.52 -15.93
C LEU A 131 -12.11 -4.96 -14.63
N PHE A 132 -12.89 -3.89 -14.71
CA PHE A 132 -13.54 -3.33 -13.53
C PHE A 132 -14.52 -4.32 -12.90
N ARG A 133 -15.29 -5.04 -13.70
CA ARG A 133 -16.17 -6.11 -13.23
C ARG A 133 -15.38 -7.24 -12.57
N MET A 134 -14.27 -7.65 -13.15
CA MET A 134 -13.36 -8.66 -12.58
C MET A 134 -12.86 -8.24 -11.19
N TYR A 135 -12.39 -7.00 -11.03
CA TYR A 135 -11.95 -6.47 -9.73
C TYR A 135 -13.10 -6.35 -8.73
N SER A 136 -14.28 -5.96 -9.18
CA SER A 136 -15.47 -5.88 -8.31
C SER A 136 -15.86 -7.26 -7.77
N ARG A 137 -15.84 -8.30 -8.59
CA ARG A 137 -16.12 -9.68 -8.17
C ARG A 137 -15.04 -10.23 -7.23
N TYR A 138 -13.78 -9.91 -7.49
CA TYR A 138 -12.70 -10.24 -6.58
C TYR A 138 -12.90 -9.57 -5.21
N ALA A 139 -13.23 -8.30 -5.19
CA ALA A 139 -13.54 -7.57 -3.98
C ALA A 139 -14.72 -8.19 -3.21
N GLU A 140 -15.81 -8.56 -3.89
CA GLU A 140 -16.95 -9.27 -3.28
C GLU A 140 -16.54 -10.60 -2.63
N SER A 141 -15.69 -11.39 -3.31
CA SER A 141 -15.20 -12.67 -2.79
C SER A 141 -14.39 -12.49 -1.50
N ARG A 142 -13.72 -11.34 -1.35
CA ARG A 142 -12.95 -10.94 -0.18
C ARG A 142 -13.76 -10.17 0.87
N ARG A 143 -15.05 -9.93 0.62
CA ARG A 143 -15.95 -9.10 1.46
C ARG A 143 -15.48 -7.65 1.56
N TRP A 144 -14.81 -7.15 0.54
CA TRP A 144 -14.43 -5.76 0.41
C TRP A 144 -15.57 -4.95 -0.20
N ARG A 145 -15.65 -3.69 0.18
CA ARG A 145 -16.63 -2.76 -0.36
C ARG A 145 -16.05 -1.99 -1.53
N VAL A 146 -16.79 -1.94 -2.64
CA VAL A 146 -16.45 -1.17 -3.84
C VAL A 146 -17.38 0.04 -3.95
N GLU A 147 -16.81 1.23 -4.14
CA GLU A 147 -17.51 2.48 -4.31
C GLU A 147 -16.95 3.23 -5.53
N ILE A 148 -17.78 3.47 -6.54
CA ILE A 148 -17.37 4.21 -7.73
C ILE A 148 -17.28 5.70 -7.37
N MET A 149 -16.09 6.28 -7.51
CA MET A 149 -15.83 7.69 -7.25
C MET A 149 -16.06 8.56 -8.49
N SER A 150 -15.67 8.04 -9.66
CA SER A 150 -15.82 8.70 -10.94
C SER A 150 -15.89 7.67 -12.06
N ALA A 151 -16.72 7.91 -13.05
CA ALA A 151 -16.80 7.08 -14.24
C ALA A 151 -17.07 7.95 -15.48
N SER A 152 -16.40 7.59 -16.58
CA SER A 152 -16.64 8.13 -17.91
C SER A 152 -16.97 6.97 -18.85
N ASP A 153 -18.21 6.91 -19.31
CA ASP A 153 -18.71 5.81 -20.11
C ASP A 153 -18.13 5.79 -21.53
N GLY A 154 -17.96 4.60 -22.08
CA GLY A 154 -17.66 4.38 -23.48
C GLY A 154 -18.90 4.57 -24.37
N GLU A 155 -18.70 4.92 -25.64
CA GLU A 155 -19.81 5.18 -26.58
C GLU A 155 -20.63 3.92 -26.91
N HIS A 156 -19.98 2.75 -26.86
CA HIS A 156 -20.60 1.45 -27.10
C HIS A 156 -20.66 0.56 -25.85
N GLY A 157 -20.60 1.18 -24.65
CA GLY A 157 -20.54 0.52 -23.36
C GLY A 157 -19.11 0.44 -22.80
N GLY A 158 -19.00 -0.11 -21.57
CA GLY A 158 -17.74 -0.09 -20.83
C GLY A 158 -17.36 1.31 -20.36
N TYR A 159 -16.09 1.55 -20.08
CA TYR A 159 -15.61 2.81 -19.52
C TYR A 159 -14.41 3.34 -20.31
N LYS A 160 -14.41 4.64 -20.64
CA LYS A 160 -13.20 5.37 -21.04
C LYS A 160 -12.26 5.49 -19.84
N GLU A 161 -12.84 5.71 -18.66
CA GLU A 161 -12.14 5.74 -17.38
C GLU A 161 -13.15 5.40 -16.27
N VAL A 162 -12.71 4.59 -15.31
CA VAL A 162 -13.44 4.38 -14.05
C VAL A 162 -12.47 4.40 -12.89
N ILE A 163 -12.83 5.14 -11.84
CA ILE A 163 -12.08 5.23 -10.58
C ILE A 163 -13.01 4.75 -9.48
N ALA A 164 -12.57 3.73 -8.75
CA ALA A 164 -13.30 3.20 -7.62
C ALA A 164 -12.41 3.11 -6.38
N LYS A 165 -13.01 3.37 -5.23
CA LYS A 165 -12.43 3.10 -3.92
C LYS A 165 -12.82 1.69 -3.52
N ILE A 166 -11.83 0.89 -3.13
CA ILE A 166 -12.03 -0.44 -2.56
C ILE A 166 -11.57 -0.40 -1.11
N SER A 167 -12.48 -0.77 -0.20
CA SER A 167 -12.26 -0.69 1.25
C SER A 167 -12.39 -2.06 1.90
N GLY A 168 -11.43 -2.41 2.74
CA GLY A 168 -11.36 -3.69 3.46
C GLY A 168 -9.94 -3.97 3.95
N ASP A 169 -9.75 -5.13 4.55
CA ASP A 169 -8.46 -5.54 5.10
C ASP A 169 -7.47 -5.95 4.01
N GLY A 170 -6.28 -5.36 4.00
CA GLY A 170 -5.18 -5.72 3.10
C GLY A 170 -5.44 -5.46 1.62
N VAL A 171 -6.32 -4.50 1.28
CA VAL A 171 -6.74 -4.23 -0.10
C VAL A 171 -5.56 -3.80 -0.95
N TYR A 172 -4.81 -2.78 -0.50
CA TYR A 172 -3.70 -2.26 -1.28
C TYR A 172 -2.59 -3.30 -1.45
N GLY A 173 -2.23 -4.02 -0.40
CA GLY A 173 -1.20 -5.06 -0.44
C GLY A 173 -1.45 -6.16 -1.47
N ARG A 174 -2.73 -6.48 -1.72
CA ARG A 174 -3.14 -7.44 -2.75
C ARG A 174 -3.21 -6.83 -4.15
N LEU A 175 -3.82 -5.65 -4.27
CA LEU A 175 -4.12 -5.06 -5.58
C LEU A 175 -2.97 -4.23 -6.17
N LYS A 176 -1.99 -3.79 -5.38
CA LYS A 176 -0.86 -2.98 -5.87
C LYS A 176 -0.13 -3.59 -7.07
N PHE A 177 -0.10 -4.91 -7.16
CA PHE A 177 0.52 -5.64 -8.25
C PHE A 177 -0.30 -5.64 -9.55
N GLU A 178 -1.54 -5.16 -9.52
CA GLU A 178 -2.39 -5.03 -10.70
C GLU A 178 -2.07 -3.78 -11.54
N SER A 179 -1.29 -2.85 -11.01
CA SER A 179 -0.88 -1.64 -11.73
C SER A 179 -0.06 -1.95 -12.97
N GLY A 180 -0.38 -1.29 -14.08
CA GLY A 180 0.34 -1.37 -15.35
C GLY A 180 -0.56 -1.63 -16.56
N GLY A 181 0.04 -2.05 -17.67
CA GLY A 181 -0.65 -2.31 -18.93
C GLY A 181 -1.29 -3.70 -18.99
N HIS A 182 -2.57 -3.75 -19.31
CA HIS A 182 -3.37 -4.96 -19.51
C HIS A 182 -3.78 -5.05 -20.98
N ARG A 183 -3.33 -6.08 -21.66
CA ARG A 183 -3.58 -6.29 -23.11
C ARG A 183 -4.62 -7.39 -23.32
N VAL A 184 -5.62 -7.13 -24.16
CA VAL A 184 -6.61 -8.11 -24.57
C VAL A 184 -6.43 -8.50 -26.03
N GLN A 185 -6.63 -9.77 -26.32
CA GLN A 185 -6.70 -10.35 -27.67
C GLN A 185 -8.01 -11.12 -27.78
N ARG A 186 -8.98 -10.58 -28.49
CA ARG A 186 -10.28 -11.21 -28.78
C ARG A 186 -10.91 -10.60 -30.02
N VAL A 187 -11.97 -11.24 -30.51
CA VAL A 187 -12.86 -10.64 -31.50
C VAL A 187 -13.76 -9.65 -30.77
N PRO A 188 -13.69 -8.35 -31.06
CA PRO A 188 -14.54 -7.35 -30.41
C PRO A 188 -16.01 -7.59 -30.67
N ALA A 189 -16.88 -7.18 -29.76
CA ALA A 189 -18.35 -7.20 -29.99
C ALA A 189 -18.77 -6.28 -31.15
N THR A 190 -17.95 -5.29 -31.51
CA THR A 190 -18.16 -4.35 -32.62
C THR A 190 -17.59 -4.84 -33.96
N GLU A 191 -16.91 -6.00 -34.01
CA GLU A 191 -16.29 -6.55 -35.22
C GLU A 191 -17.21 -7.52 -35.94
N SER A 192 -17.60 -7.18 -37.18
CA SER A 192 -18.52 -7.98 -37.97
C SER A 192 -17.87 -9.10 -38.78
N GLN A 193 -16.54 -9.05 -38.99
CA GLN A 193 -15.80 -10.00 -39.84
C GLN A 193 -15.05 -11.08 -39.03
N GLY A 194 -15.26 -11.12 -37.70
CA GLY A 194 -14.63 -12.15 -36.85
C GLY A 194 -13.11 -12.02 -36.68
N ARG A 195 -12.52 -10.86 -36.96
CA ARG A 195 -11.07 -10.65 -36.82
C ARG A 195 -10.69 -10.42 -35.37
N ILE A 196 -9.60 -11.05 -34.94
CA ILE A 196 -9.03 -10.85 -33.61
C ILE A 196 -8.34 -9.47 -33.58
N HIS A 197 -8.76 -8.62 -32.63
CA HIS A 197 -8.13 -7.35 -32.37
C HIS A 197 -7.28 -7.42 -31.11
N THR A 198 -6.27 -6.57 -31.04
CA THR A 198 -5.44 -6.38 -29.84
C THR A 198 -5.68 -4.98 -29.32
N SER A 199 -6.24 -4.90 -28.12
CA SER A 199 -6.49 -3.64 -27.40
C SER A 199 -5.77 -3.64 -26.04
N ALA A 200 -5.62 -2.47 -25.46
CA ALA A 200 -4.94 -2.33 -24.18
C ALA A 200 -5.72 -1.38 -23.26
N CYS A 201 -5.68 -1.68 -21.97
CA CYS A 201 -6.10 -0.84 -20.87
C CYS A 201 -4.94 -0.62 -19.92
N THR A 202 -5.00 0.44 -19.15
CA THR A 202 -4.07 0.69 -18.05
C THR A 202 -4.83 0.63 -16.73
N VAL A 203 -4.18 0.04 -15.73
CA VAL A 203 -4.69 -0.03 -14.36
C VAL A 203 -3.71 0.68 -13.44
N ALA A 204 -4.19 1.56 -12.58
CA ALA A 204 -3.41 2.14 -11.51
C ALA A 204 -4.08 1.85 -10.17
N VAL A 205 -3.31 1.33 -9.23
CA VAL A 205 -3.73 1.08 -7.86
C VAL A 205 -2.92 1.97 -6.94
N MET A 206 -3.60 2.82 -6.18
CA MET A 206 -2.98 3.76 -5.26
C MET A 206 -3.57 3.58 -3.86
N PRO A 207 -2.74 3.68 -2.79
CA PRO A 207 -3.25 3.57 -1.43
C PRO A 207 -4.08 4.80 -1.07
N GLU A 208 -5.10 4.63 -0.22
CA GLU A 208 -5.80 5.74 0.40
C GLU A 208 -4.88 6.36 1.45
N LEU A 209 -4.43 7.58 1.19
CA LEU A 209 -3.60 8.32 2.14
C LEU A 209 -4.51 9.01 3.19
N PRO A 210 -4.08 9.10 4.47
CA PRO A 210 -4.82 9.83 5.49
C PRO A 210 -4.99 11.29 5.09
N GLU A 211 -6.11 11.90 5.48
CA GLU A 211 -6.29 13.34 5.31
C GLU A 211 -5.12 14.08 5.98
N ALA A 212 -4.57 15.07 5.29
CA ALA A 212 -3.53 15.91 5.88
C ALA A 212 -4.18 16.74 6.99
N GLU A 213 -3.75 16.52 8.23
CA GLU A 213 -4.11 17.40 9.35
C GLU A 213 -3.55 18.79 9.09
N LEU A 214 -4.24 19.83 9.62
CA LEU A 214 -3.73 21.18 9.57
C LEU A 214 -2.32 21.22 10.22
N PRO A 215 -1.31 21.76 9.55
CA PRO A 215 0.03 21.77 10.09
C PRO A 215 0.08 22.50 11.43
N ASP A 216 0.63 21.85 12.45
CA ASP A 216 0.94 22.51 13.72
C ASP A 216 2.16 23.42 13.50
N ILE A 217 1.90 24.73 13.49
CA ILE A 217 2.93 25.74 13.24
C ILE A 217 3.70 25.99 14.52
N ASN A 218 4.93 25.47 14.61
CA ASN A 218 5.81 25.72 15.73
C ASN A 218 6.19 27.22 15.79
N PRO A 219 5.92 27.93 16.88
CA PRO A 219 6.31 29.34 17.03
C PRO A 219 7.80 29.61 16.85
N ALA A 220 8.67 28.62 17.10
CA ALA A 220 10.10 28.72 16.91
C ALA A 220 10.52 28.85 15.43
N ASP A 221 9.68 28.36 14.52
CA ASP A 221 9.90 28.40 13.08
C ASP A 221 9.39 29.68 12.43
N LEU A 222 8.86 30.62 13.25
CA LEU A 222 8.30 31.86 12.78
C LEU A 222 9.23 33.04 13.09
N ARG A 223 9.55 33.77 12.05
CA ARG A 223 10.14 35.12 12.19
C ARG A 223 9.04 36.15 12.01
N ILE A 224 8.83 36.99 13.06
CA ILE A 224 7.77 37.99 13.08
C ILE A 224 8.45 39.38 13.10
N ASP A 225 8.21 40.12 12.04
CA ASP A 225 8.70 41.50 11.89
C ASP A 225 7.51 42.46 11.95
N THR A 226 7.66 43.58 12.70
CA THR A 226 6.67 44.66 12.76
C THR A 226 7.14 45.82 11.92
N PHE A 227 6.23 46.46 11.22
CA PHE A 227 6.56 47.64 10.40
C PHE A 227 5.37 48.62 10.34
N ARG A 228 5.64 49.80 9.80
CA ARG A 228 4.61 50.82 9.64
C ARG A 228 3.74 50.51 8.44
N SER A 229 2.41 50.55 8.64
CA SER A 229 1.47 50.37 7.54
C SER A 229 1.62 51.48 6.50
N SER A 230 1.63 51.10 5.23
CA SER A 230 1.65 52.05 4.10
C SER A 230 0.24 52.19 3.55
N GLY A 231 -0.31 53.40 3.52
CA GLY A 231 -1.64 53.68 2.94
C GLY A 231 -2.07 55.15 3.18
N ALA A 232 -3.13 55.56 2.47
CA ALA A 232 -3.77 56.85 2.70
C ALA A 232 -4.49 56.85 4.06
N GLY A 233 -3.86 57.34 5.11
CA GLY A 233 -4.41 57.38 6.47
C GLY A 233 -3.86 58.57 7.24
N GLY A 234 -4.60 58.97 8.30
CA GLY A 234 -4.24 60.08 9.17
C GLY A 234 -3.02 59.81 10.04
N GLN A 235 -2.71 60.71 10.98
CA GLN A 235 -1.53 60.74 11.84
C GLN A 235 -1.21 59.40 12.58
N HIS A 236 -2.23 58.56 12.85
CA HIS A 236 -2.08 57.29 13.52
C HIS A 236 -1.42 56.20 12.65
N VAL A 237 -1.65 56.19 11.33
CA VAL A 237 -1.07 55.23 10.38
C VAL A 237 0.43 55.43 10.21
N ASN A 238 0.91 56.68 10.37
CA ASN A 238 2.30 57.06 10.16
C ASN A 238 3.15 56.99 11.43
N THR A 239 2.56 56.76 12.62
CA THR A 239 3.26 56.81 13.90
C THR A 239 3.30 55.46 14.63
N THR A 240 2.47 54.45 14.25
CA THR A 240 2.37 53.19 14.96
C THR A 240 2.75 52.00 14.05
N ASP A 241 3.67 51.13 14.53
CA ASP A 241 4.08 49.92 13.85
C ASP A 241 3.00 48.82 14.01
N SER A 242 1.87 49.02 13.34
CA SER A 242 0.70 48.07 13.43
C SER A 242 0.71 46.96 12.40
N ALA A 243 1.48 47.10 11.32
CA ALA A 243 1.62 46.09 10.31
C ALA A 243 2.57 44.96 10.73
N ILE A 244 2.25 43.76 10.37
CA ILE A 244 3.02 42.57 10.71
C ILE A 244 3.38 41.79 9.45
N ARG A 245 4.63 41.32 9.39
CA ARG A 245 5.15 40.36 8.44
C ARG A 245 5.56 39.10 9.20
N ILE A 246 5.03 37.97 8.82
CA ILE A 246 5.41 36.67 9.38
C ILE A 246 6.06 35.85 8.27
N THR A 247 7.26 35.37 8.54
CA THR A 247 8.00 34.48 7.65
C THR A 247 8.10 33.11 8.32
N HIS A 248 7.63 32.07 7.66
CA HIS A 248 7.85 30.69 8.08
C HIS A 248 9.20 30.22 7.55
N LEU A 249 10.17 30.03 8.44
CA LEU A 249 11.57 29.79 8.09
C LEU A 249 11.77 28.50 7.25
N PRO A 250 11.12 27.33 7.58
CA PRO A 250 11.32 26.10 6.84
C PRO A 250 10.79 26.15 5.40
N THR A 251 9.66 26.82 5.15
CA THR A 251 9.03 26.90 3.82
C THR A 251 9.33 28.17 3.05
N GLY A 252 9.86 29.20 3.73
CA GLY A 252 10.07 30.51 3.15
C GLY A 252 8.78 31.30 2.83
N ILE A 253 7.63 30.82 3.24
CA ILE A 253 6.33 31.50 2.99
C ILE A 253 6.25 32.74 3.85
N VAL A 254 5.94 33.89 3.22
CA VAL A 254 5.79 35.18 3.85
C VAL A 254 4.34 35.67 3.77
N VAL A 255 3.82 36.15 4.89
CA VAL A 255 2.49 36.76 4.98
C VAL A 255 2.61 38.13 5.65
N GLU A 256 2.01 39.14 5.04
CA GLU A 256 1.87 40.47 5.58
C GLU A 256 0.42 40.79 5.87
N CYS A 257 0.16 41.42 6.98
CA CYS A 257 -1.16 41.91 7.35
C CYS A 257 -1.05 43.32 7.96
N GLN A 258 -1.82 44.27 7.39
CA GLN A 258 -1.88 45.67 7.80
C GLN A 258 -3.31 46.22 7.84
N ASP A 259 -4.32 45.33 7.80
CA ASP A 259 -5.74 45.70 7.63
C ASP A 259 -6.35 46.36 8.86
N GLU A 260 -5.87 46.00 10.04
CA GLU A 260 -6.40 46.43 11.31
C GLU A 260 -5.46 47.44 12.01
N ARG A 261 -6.06 48.30 12.83
CA ARG A 261 -5.28 49.27 13.67
C ARG A 261 -4.54 48.56 14.82
N SER A 262 -4.95 47.36 15.18
CA SER A 262 -4.39 46.58 16.28
C SER A 262 -3.33 45.58 15.76
N GLN A 263 -2.12 45.69 16.23
CA GLN A 263 -1.02 44.78 15.96
C GLN A 263 -1.39 43.31 16.30
N HIS A 264 -2.05 43.09 17.45
CA HIS A 264 -2.46 41.75 17.87
C HIS A 264 -3.50 41.12 16.91
N LYS A 265 -4.45 41.91 16.38
CA LYS A 265 -5.41 41.42 15.39
C LYS A 265 -4.74 41.10 14.07
N ASN A 266 -3.81 41.97 13.62
CA ASN A 266 -3.02 41.71 12.42
C ASN A 266 -2.15 40.45 12.58
N LYS A 267 -1.56 40.21 13.74
CA LYS A 267 -0.80 38.99 14.04
C LYS A 267 -1.67 37.71 13.97
N ALA A 268 -2.85 37.72 14.62
CA ALA A 268 -3.75 36.59 14.58
C ALA A 268 -4.24 36.29 13.16
N LYS A 269 -4.59 37.33 12.38
CA LYS A 269 -5.00 37.16 10.98
C LYS A 269 -3.86 36.67 10.10
N ALA A 270 -2.63 37.21 10.28
CA ALA A 270 -1.48 36.76 9.53
C ALA A 270 -1.11 35.29 9.81
N LEU A 271 -1.21 34.86 11.08
CA LEU A 271 -1.00 33.45 11.45
C LEU A 271 -2.04 32.52 10.81
N SER A 272 -3.31 32.92 10.81
CA SER A 272 -4.38 32.14 10.15
C SER A 272 -4.15 32.02 8.64
N VAL A 273 -3.78 33.12 7.97
CA VAL A 273 -3.47 33.11 6.52
C VAL A 273 -2.20 32.30 6.24
N LEU A 274 -1.20 32.37 7.12
CA LEU A 274 0.02 31.57 6.99
C LEU A 274 -0.28 30.09 7.07
N GLY A 275 -1.08 29.64 8.07
CA GLY A 275 -1.52 28.27 8.20
C GLY A 275 -2.23 27.75 6.95
N ALA A 276 -3.16 28.54 6.42
CA ALA A 276 -3.86 28.20 5.19
C ALA A 276 -2.91 28.09 3.98
N ARG A 277 -1.90 28.97 3.85
CA ARG A 277 -0.90 28.93 2.78
C ARG A 277 0.05 27.73 2.89
N ILE A 278 0.50 27.41 4.09
CA ILE A 278 1.36 26.23 4.33
C ILE A 278 0.59 24.97 3.98
N HIS A 279 -0.64 24.84 4.48
CA HIS A 279 -1.51 23.70 4.16
C HIS A 279 -1.76 23.56 2.65
N ALA A 280 -2.07 24.67 1.96
CA ALA A 280 -2.25 24.65 0.51
C ALA A 280 -0.97 24.24 -0.25
N ALA A 281 0.20 24.68 0.21
CA ALA A 281 1.49 24.30 -0.39
C ALA A 281 1.81 22.83 -0.18
N GLU A 282 1.54 22.27 1.00
CA GLU A 282 1.69 20.84 1.30
C GLU A 282 0.74 20.00 0.47
N MET A 283 -0.53 20.40 0.38
CA MET A 283 -1.53 19.73 -0.46
C MET A 283 -1.13 19.74 -1.94
N ALA A 284 -0.63 20.86 -2.45
CA ALA A 284 -0.15 20.94 -3.84
C ALA A 284 1.06 20.03 -4.09
N LYS A 285 2.02 19.99 -3.15
CA LYS A 285 3.19 19.08 -3.22
C LYS A 285 2.75 17.61 -3.21
N ARG A 286 1.80 17.26 -2.34
CA ARG A 286 1.23 15.91 -2.24
C ARG A 286 0.52 15.52 -3.54
N GLN A 287 -0.35 16.38 -4.07
CA GLN A 287 -1.04 16.17 -5.35
C GLN A 287 -0.06 16.00 -6.51
N GLN A 288 1.03 16.76 -6.53
CA GLN A 288 2.07 16.62 -7.56
C GLN A 288 2.80 15.27 -7.44
N ALA A 289 3.10 14.82 -6.23
CA ALA A 289 3.72 13.51 -5.99
C ALA A 289 2.77 12.38 -6.40
N GLU A 290 1.49 12.44 -6.02
CA GLU A 290 0.46 11.48 -6.43
C GLU A 290 0.29 11.44 -7.95
N ALA A 291 0.24 12.61 -8.61
CA ALA A 291 0.14 12.69 -10.07
C ALA A 291 1.38 12.10 -10.77
N SER A 292 2.57 12.25 -10.18
CA SER A 292 3.80 11.63 -10.68
C SER A 292 3.77 10.12 -10.53
N THR A 293 3.40 9.62 -9.35
CA THR A 293 3.24 8.19 -9.07
C THR A 293 2.20 7.57 -10.01
N ARG A 294 1.03 8.20 -10.13
CA ARG A 294 -0.03 7.76 -11.04
C ARG A 294 0.45 7.67 -12.49
N ARG A 295 1.21 8.67 -12.97
CA ARG A 295 1.79 8.66 -14.33
C ARG A 295 2.75 7.49 -14.52
N ASN A 296 3.58 7.21 -13.53
CA ASN A 296 4.54 6.10 -13.58
C ASN A 296 3.83 4.73 -13.59
N LEU A 297 2.74 4.59 -12.82
CA LEU A 297 1.94 3.36 -12.76
C LEU A 297 1.15 3.09 -14.05
N LEU A 298 0.64 4.14 -14.69
CA LEU A 298 -0.15 4.02 -15.92
C LEU A 298 0.71 3.72 -17.16
N GLY A 299 2.00 4.03 -17.12
CA GLY A 299 2.89 3.85 -18.28
C GLY A 299 2.43 4.63 -19.51
N SER A 300 2.77 4.14 -20.69
CA SER A 300 2.43 4.79 -21.98
C SER A 300 1.01 4.50 -22.47
N GLY A 301 0.35 3.45 -21.96
CA GLY A 301 -0.93 2.94 -22.50
C GLY A 301 -0.80 2.28 -23.88
N ASP A 302 0.41 2.03 -24.35
CA ASP A 302 0.69 1.34 -25.60
C ASP A 302 0.53 -0.19 -25.42
N ARG A 303 0.23 -0.88 -26.52
CA ARG A 303 0.11 -2.35 -26.58
C ARG A 303 1.44 -3.07 -26.30
N SER A 304 2.56 -2.41 -26.48
CA SER A 304 3.90 -2.94 -26.15
C SER A 304 4.20 -2.95 -24.67
N ASP A 305 3.65 -1.98 -23.93
CA ASP A 305 3.82 -1.82 -22.49
C ASP A 305 2.75 -2.66 -21.76
N ARG A 306 3.09 -3.93 -21.52
CA ARG A 306 2.14 -4.92 -20.99
C ARG A 306 2.72 -5.67 -19.80
N ASN A 307 2.00 -5.63 -18.69
CA ASN A 307 2.24 -6.54 -17.59
C ASN A 307 1.50 -7.86 -17.79
N ARG A 308 0.26 -7.80 -18.34
CA ARG A 308 -0.57 -8.98 -18.50
C ARG A 308 -1.25 -9.03 -19.86
N THR A 309 -1.42 -10.23 -20.40
CA THR A 309 -2.14 -10.47 -21.66
C THR A 309 -3.28 -11.46 -21.42
N TYR A 310 -4.49 -11.06 -21.80
CA TYR A 310 -5.72 -11.85 -21.78
C TYR A 310 -6.02 -12.33 -23.20
N ASN A 311 -5.82 -13.61 -23.47
CA ASN A 311 -6.03 -14.21 -24.80
C ASN A 311 -7.29 -15.08 -24.77
N PHE A 312 -8.40 -14.50 -25.25
CA PHE A 312 -9.71 -15.17 -25.24
C PHE A 312 -9.76 -16.38 -26.18
N PRO A 313 -9.25 -16.34 -27.42
CA PRO A 313 -9.25 -17.50 -28.30
C PRO A 313 -8.52 -18.72 -27.73
N GLN A 314 -7.52 -18.52 -26.88
CA GLN A 314 -6.73 -19.57 -26.27
C GLN A 314 -7.14 -19.83 -24.80
N GLY A 315 -8.12 -19.11 -24.26
CA GLY A 315 -8.59 -19.27 -22.88
C GLY A 315 -7.51 -19.06 -21.81
N ARG A 316 -6.49 -18.22 -22.09
CA ARG A 316 -5.32 -18.04 -21.22
C ARG A 316 -5.07 -16.60 -20.81
N VAL A 317 -4.51 -16.44 -19.62
CA VAL A 317 -3.91 -15.19 -19.12
C VAL A 317 -2.43 -15.41 -18.90
N THR A 318 -1.60 -14.50 -19.40
CA THR A 318 -0.13 -14.53 -19.20
C THR A 318 0.29 -13.28 -18.45
N ASP A 319 0.92 -13.44 -17.29
CA ASP A 319 1.64 -12.36 -16.61
C ASP A 319 3.10 -12.39 -17.07
N HIS A 320 3.51 -11.32 -17.75
CA HIS A 320 4.83 -11.24 -18.38
C HIS A 320 5.95 -10.91 -17.41
N ARG A 321 5.63 -10.41 -16.22
CA ARG A 321 6.63 -10.05 -15.19
C ARG A 321 7.32 -11.29 -14.64
N ILE A 322 6.53 -12.35 -14.41
CA ILE A 322 6.98 -13.62 -13.83
C ILE A 322 6.86 -14.80 -14.80
N ASN A 323 6.57 -14.53 -16.10
CA ASN A 323 6.35 -15.54 -17.15
C ASN A 323 5.29 -16.61 -16.78
N LEU A 324 4.31 -16.25 -15.96
CA LEU A 324 3.23 -17.13 -15.55
C LEU A 324 2.13 -17.16 -16.63
N THR A 325 1.73 -18.37 -17.05
CA THR A 325 0.56 -18.57 -17.93
C THR A 325 -0.46 -19.47 -17.28
N VAL A 326 -1.71 -18.99 -17.17
CA VAL A 326 -2.83 -19.71 -16.59
C VAL A 326 -3.91 -19.92 -17.67
N TYR A 327 -4.32 -21.16 -17.91
CA TYR A 327 -5.36 -21.55 -18.90
C TYR A 327 -6.76 -21.60 -18.28
N ARG A 328 -7.10 -20.57 -17.51
CA ARG A 328 -8.37 -20.43 -16.77
C ARG A 328 -8.90 -19.00 -16.89
N LEU A 329 -8.88 -18.45 -18.12
CA LEU A 329 -9.27 -17.07 -18.39
C LEU A 329 -10.66 -16.74 -17.84
N ASP A 330 -11.63 -17.62 -18.05
CA ASP A 330 -13.02 -17.39 -17.62
C ASP A 330 -13.12 -17.25 -16.10
N GLU A 331 -12.38 -18.07 -15.35
CA GLU A 331 -12.35 -17.98 -13.90
C GLU A 331 -11.68 -16.70 -13.40
N VAL A 332 -10.61 -16.26 -14.08
CA VAL A 332 -9.95 -14.98 -13.79
C VAL A 332 -10.93 -13.83 -14.01
N MET A 333 -11.65 -13.81 -15.14
CA MET A 333 -12.64 -12.77 -15.45
C MET A 333 -13.84 -12.77 -14.49
N GLU A 334 -14.11 -13.91 -13.84
CA GLU A 334 -15.10 -14.05 -12.77
C GLU A 334 -14.56 -13.66 -11.39
N GLY A 335 -13.34 -13.12 -11.30
CA GLY A 335 -12.76 -12.58 -10.08
C GLY A 335 -11.88 -13.54 -9.29
N LYS A 336 -11.49 -14.71 -9.81
CA LYS A 336 -10.55 -15.61 -9.14
C LYS A 336 -9.10 -15.18 -9.43
N LEU A 337 -8.72 -14.02 -8.88
CA LEU A 337 -7.41 -13.41 -9.15
C LEU A 337 -6.26 -14.01 -8.34
N ASP A 338 -6.52 -14.74 -7.26
CA ASP A 338 -5.47 -15.29 -6.39
C ASP A 338 -4.48 -16.17 -7.16
N MET A 339 -4.96 -16.92 -8.17
CA MET A 339 -4.07 -17.73 -9.02
C MET A 339 -3.03 -16.92 -9.82
N LEU A 340 -3.20 -15.62 -9.92
CA LEU A 340 -2.25 -14.69 -10.53
C LEU A 340 -1.53 -13.85 -9.47
N ILE A 341 -2.25 -13.37 -8.46
CA ILE A 341 -1.71 -12.47 -7.43
C ILE A 341 -0.75 -13.22 -6.50
N GLU A 342 -1.10 -14.43 -6.03
CA GLU A 342 -0.26 -15.18 -5.10
C GLU A 342 1.14 -15.50 -5.65
N PRO A 343 1.31 -16.00 -6.90
CA PRO A 343 2.64 -16.20 -7.46
C PRO A 343 3.46 -14.91 -7.59
N ILE A 344 2.82 -13.76 -7.89
CA ILE A 344 3.50 -12.47 -7.96
C ILE A 344 3.97 -12.03 -6.58
N VAL A 345 3.13 -12.20 -5.56
CA VAL A 345 3.50 -11.89 -4.17
C VAL A 345 4.67 -12.76 -3.73
N GLN A 346 4.67 -14.05 -4.06
CA GLN A 346 5.77 -14.97 -3.73
C GLN A 346 7.07 -14.56 -4.43
N GLU A 347 7.03 -14.21 -5.71
CA GLU A 347 8.21 -13.75 -6.44
C GLU A 347 8.76 -12.44 -5.85
N TYR A 348 7.86 -11.48 -5.55
CA TYR A 348 8.24 -10.24 -4.90
C TYR A 348 8.88 -10.45 -3.53
N GLN A 349 8.35 -11.38 -2.72
CA GLN A 349 8.93 -11.76 -1.43
C GLN A 349 10.29 -12.44 -1.59
N ALA A 350 10.45 -13.31 -2.60
CA ALA A 350 11.71 -13.94 -2.91
C ALA A 350 12.78 -12.91 -3.32
N ASP A 351 12.43 -11.94 -4.15
CA ASP A 351 13.32 -10.84 -4.53
C ASP A 351 13.75 -10.00 -3.32
N GLN A 352 12.81 -9.70 -2.41
CA GLN A 352 13.14 -8.98 -1.18
C GLN A 352 14.06 -9.77 -0.27
N LEU A 353 13.84 -11.09 -0.13
CA LEU A 353 14.75 -11.96 0.66
C LEU A 353 16.14 -12.02 0.05
N ALA A 354 16.25 -12.12 -1.28
CA ALA A 354 17.52 -12.09 -1.99
C ALA A 354 18.27 -10.77 -1.74
N ALA A 355 17.57 -9.63 -1.86
CA ALA A 355 18.16 -8.31 -1.61
C ALA A 355 18.64 -8.12 -0.16
N LEU A 356 17.94 -8.69 0.83
CA LEU A 356 18.38 -8.68 2.22
C LEU A 356 19.63 -9.55 2.44
N SER A 357 19.73 -10.69 1.73
CA SER A 357 20.89 -11.58 1.86
C SER A 357 22.17 -11.02 1.24
N GLU A 358 22.05 -10.08 0.28
CA GLU A 358 23.19 -9.39 -0.35
C GLU A 358 23.73 -8.21 0.49
N GLN A 359 22.94 -7.70 1.46
CA GLN A 359 23.31 -6.59 2.33
C GLN A 359 23.98 -7.02 3.64
N GLU A 360 23.98 -8.33 3.96
CA GLU A 360 24.69 -8.95 5.09
C GLU A 360 26.04 -9.57 4.64
#